data_a7e83f243a34efef5fbd92f200014526
#
_entry.id   a7e83f243a34efef5fbd92f200014526
#
_cell.length_a   1.000
_cell.length_b   1.000
_cell.length_c   1.000
_cell.angle_alpha   90.00
_cell.angle_beta   90.00
_cell.angle_gamma   90.00
#
_symmetry.space_group_name_H-M   'P 1'
#
loop_
_entity.id
_entity.type
_entity.pdbx_description
1 polymer ?
#
loop_
_entity_poly.entity_id
_entity_poly.type
_entity_poly.pdbx_seq_one_letter_code
_entity_poly.pdbx_strand_id
1 'polypeptide(L)'
;MGKRDKEIEYIWSDKKRTFLGLPLSFTRYYLTEERLITHIGFIKIAEDELELYRILDKRMNRTFSQRLFGCGTIILYCKDEDTPEKHIVSIKCPREVSDLISSLVSQQKDRYAIRGRDMLGAALDDDDHSR
;
A
#
# COMPACT_ATOMS: atom_id res chain seq x y z
N MET A 1 -10.33 -1.05 21.61
CA MET A 1 -10.43 -2.02 20.56
C MET A 1 -11.19 -1.58 19.35
N GLY A 2 -12.50 -1.59 19.35
CA GLY A 2 -13.28 -1.16 18.21
C GLY A 2 -13.07 0.30 17.83
N LYS A 3 -12.63 1.14 18.75
CA LYS A 3 -12.38 2.55 18.48
C LYS A 3 -11.19 2.78 17.57
N ARG A 4 -10.12 1.98 17.72
CA ARG A 4 -8.92 2.14 16.88
C ARG A 4 -9.18 1.74 15.44
N ASP A 5 -9.93 0.67 15.25
CA ASP A 5 -10.29 0.21 13.91
C ASP A 5 -11.19 1.24 13.21
N LYS A 6 -11.98 1.98 13.97
CA LYS A 6 -12.85 3.03 13.43
C LYS A 6 -12.09 4.30 13.05
N GLU A 7 -10.90 4.51 13.61
CA GLU A 7 -10.09 5.69 13.31
C GLU A 7 -9.40 5.58 11.95
N ILE A 8 -9.22 4.37 11.45
CA ILE A 8 -8.59 4.15 10.14
C ILE A 8 -9.68 4.00 9.10
N GLU A 9 -9.81 5.00 8.25
CA GLU A 9 -10.69 4.93 7.09
C GLU A 9 -9.94 4.20 5.97
N TYR A 10 -10.45 3.07 5.55
CA TYR A 10 -9.79 2.25 4.55
C TYR A 10 -10.74 1.81 3.45
N ILE A 11 -10.16 1.60 2.27
CA ILE A 11 -10.88 1.09 1.10
C ILE A 11 -10.88 -0.44 1.13
N TRP A 12 -9.78 -1.02 1.61
CA TRP A 12 -9.61 -2.46 1.67
C TRP A 12 -8.82 -2.84 2.92
N SER A 13 -9.14 -3.98 3.49
CA SER A 13 -8.41 -4.55 4.62
C SER A 13 -8.47 -6.07 4.55
N ASP A 14 -7.38 -6.72 4.94
CA ASP A 14 -7.34 -8.17 5.10
C ASP A 14 -6.22 -8.54 6.06
N LYS A 15 -6.27 -9.75 6.57
CA LYS A 15 -5.21 -10.34 7.37
C LYS A 15 -4.32 -11.21 6.51
N LYS A 16 -3.04 -11.29 6.89
CA LYS A 16 -2.15 -12.30 6.35
C LYS A 16 -2.76 -13.68 6.66
N ARG A 17 -2.98 -14.47 5.65
CA ARG A 17 -3.56 -15.81 5.80
C ARG A 17 -2.48 -16.81 6.14
N THR A 18 -2.82 -17.77 7.01
CA THR A 18 -1.92 -18.86 7.31
C THR A 18 -1.93 -19.86 6.15
N PHE A 19 -1.11 -20.89 6.29
CA PHE A 19 -0.89 -21.91 5.27
C PHE A 19 -2.21 -22.57 4.77
N LEU A 20 -3.24 -22.68 5.61
CA LEU A 20 -4.53 -23.22 5.21
C LEU A 20 -5.53 -22.17 4.71
N GLY A 21 -5.08 -20.94 4.48
CA GLY A 21 -5.96 -19.86 4.05
C GLY A 21 -6.80 -19.26 5.16
N LEU A 22 -6.51 -19.58 6.41
CA LEU A 22 -7.26 -19.09 7.57
C LEU A 22 -6.67 -17.78 8.08
N PRO A 23 -7.51 -16.82 8.54
CA PRO A 23 -7.02 -15.51 9.02
C PRO A 23 -6.54 -15.58 10.48
N LEU A 24 -5.57 -16.41 10.75
CA LEU A 24 -5.09 -16.69 12.11
C LEU A 24 -3.82 -15.93 12.51
N SER A 25 -3.23 -15.15 11.59
CA SER A 25 -2.03 -14.37 11.90
C SER A 25 -2.38 -13.08 12.61
N PHE A 26 -1.35 -12.42 13.18
CA PHE A 26 -1.49 -11.11 13.83
C PHE A 26 -1.00 -9.97 12.92
N THR A 27 -0.98 -10.20 11.61
CA THR A 27 -0.62 -9.18 10.62
C THR A 27 -1.87 -8.81 9.85
N ARG A 28 -2.21 -7.53 9.88
CA ARG A 28 -3.36 -7.01 9.14
C ARG A 28 -2.93 -5.85 8.26
N TYR A 29 -3.47 -5.80 7.07
CA TYR A 29 -3.20 -4.75 6.11
C TYR A 29 -4.43 -3.87 5.92
N TYR A 30 -4.20 -2.56 5.79
CA TYR A 30 -5.23 -1.59 5.46
C TYR A 30 -4.77 -0.77 4.28
N LEU A 31 -5.63 -0.60 3.30
CA LEU A 31 -5.34 0.21 2.12
C LEU A 31 -6.26 1.42 2.12
N THR A 32 -5.68 2.60 2.23
CA THR A 32 -6.40 3.86 2.11
C THR A 32 -6.15 4.46 0.73
N GLU A 33 -6.73 5.62 0.45
CA GLU A 33 -6.48 6.31 -0.82
C GLU A 33 -5.01 6.70 -0.99
N GLU A 34 -4.31 6.96 0.10
CA GLU A 34 -2.96 7.54 0.07
C GLU A 34 -1.85 6.58 0.47
N ARG A 35 -2.17 5.55 1.26
CA ARG A 35 -1.12 4.72 1.86
C ARG A 35 -1.57 3.30 2.14
N LEU A 36 -0.56 2.45 2.29
CA LEU A 36 -0.73 1.08 2.78
C LEU A 36 -0.25 1.05 4.23
N ILE A 37 -1.10 0.61 5.13
CA ILE A 37 -0.80 0.51 6.55
C ILE A 37 -0.72 -0.96 6.94
N THR A 38 0.34 -1.34 7.63
CA THR A 38 0.53 -2.70 8.11
C THR A 38 0.58 -2.70 9.63
N HIS A 39 -0.29 -3.47 10.26
CA HIS A 39 -0.28 -3.68 11.71
C HIS A 39 0.23 -5.08 11.99
N ILE A 40 1.27 -5.18 12.80
CA ILE A 40 1.89 -6.45 13.17
C ILE A 40 1.92 -6.57 14.68
N GLY A 41 1.40 -7.68 15.19
CA GLY A 41 1.48 -7.98 16.60
C GLY A 41 0.14 -8.18 17.27
N PHE A 42 0.19 -8.71 18.49
CA PHE A 42 -1.00 -9.01 19.30
C PHE A 42 -1.01 -8.17 20.57
N ILE A 43 0.00 -8.31 21.41
CA ILE A 43 0.11 -7.54 22.66
C ILE A 43 0.67 -6.15 22.38
N LYS A 44 1.73 -6.09 21.57
CA LYS A 44 2.37 -4.85 21.15
C LYS A 44 2.25 -4.76 19.63
N ILE A 45 1.57 -3.72 19.15
CA ILE A 45 1.31 -3.57 17.73
C ILE A 45 2.33 -2.61 17.12
N ALA A 46 3.07 -3.10 16.11
CA ALA A 46 3.91 -2.28 15.27
C ALA A 46 3.10 -1.86 14.04
N GLU A 47 3.17 -0.59 13.69
CA GLU A 47 2.46 -0.05 12.54
C GLU A 47 3.46 0.51 11.53
N ASP A 48 3.37 0.03 10.30
CA ASP A 48 4.14 0.54 9.17
C ASP A 48 3.19 1.24 8.19
N GLU A 49 3.64 2.36 7.63
CA GLU A 49 2.88 3.07 6.62
C GLU A 49 3.74 3.27 5.38
N LEU A 50 3.17 2.97 4.21
CA LEU A 50 3.82 3.17 2.92
C LEU A 50 2.97 4.10 2.08
N GLU A 51 3.55 5.24 1.68
CA GLU A 51 2.87 6.18 0.79
C GLU A 51 2.79 5.58 -0.61
N LEU A 52 1.60 5.54 -1.18
CA LEU A 52 1.36 4.86 -2.45
C LEU A 52 2.12 5.49 -3.62
N TYR A 53 2.33 6.81 -3.60
CA TYR A 53 3.06 7.48 -4.67
C TYR A 53 4.51 7.02 -4.79
N ARG A 54 5.06 6.36 -3.77
CA ARG A 54 6.44 5.86 -3.76
C ARG A 54 6.59 4.51 -4.45
N ILE A 55 5.48 3.84 -4.77
CA ILE A 55 5.52 2.52 -5.39
C ILE A 55 5.94 2.65 -6.84
N LEU A 56 7.00 1.92 -7.21
CA LEU A 56 7.55 1.94 -8.57
C LEU A 56 6.98 0.79 -9.41
N ASP A 57 6.83 -0.37 -8.81
CA ASP A 57 6.40 -1.58 -9.52
C ASP A 57 5.81 -2.55 -8.51
N LYS A 58 5.15 -3.57 -9.02
CA LYS A 58 4.61 -4.63 -8.17
C LYS A 58 4.66 -5.97 -8.87
N ARG A 59 4.71 -7.03 -8.07
CA ARG A 59 4.72 -8.40 -8.53
C ARG A 59 3.78 -9.21 -7.66
N MET A 60 3.15 -10.22 -8.24
CA MET A 60 2.33 -11.16 -7.49
C MET A 60 2.98 -12.53 -7.52
N ASN A 61 3.17 -13.12 -6.35
CA ASN A 61 3.65 -14.49 -6.21
C ASN A 61 2.57 -15.33 -5.54
N ARG A 62 2.38 -16.53 -6.05
CA ARG A 62 1.43 -17.46 -5.47
C ARG A 62 2.08 -18.84 -5.40
N THR A 63 2.23 -19.36 -4.19
CA THR A 63 2.66 -20.75 -4.01
C THR A 63 1.51 -21.68 -4.36
N PHE A 64 1.81 -22.96 -4.49
CA PHE A 64 0.78 -23.95 -4.78
C PHE A 64 -0.31 -23.94 -3.70
N SER A 65 0.10 -23.92 -2.44
CA SER A 65 -0.79 -23.86 -1.30
C SER A 65 -1.67 -22.61 -1.32
N GLN A 66 -1.09 -21.46 -1.62
CA GLN A 66 -1.84 -20.19 -1.74
C GLN A 66 -2.87 -20.26 -2.87
N ARG A 67 -2.50 -20.81 -4.00
CA ARG A 67 -3.41 -20.96 -5.14
C ARG A 67 -4.62 -21.83 -4.77
N LEU A 68 -4.36 -22.89 -4.00
CA LEU A 68 -5.40 -23.81 -3.57
C LEU A 68 -6.45 -23.11 -2.70
N PHE A 69 -6.03 -22.16 -1.87
CA PHE A 69 -6.93 -21.45 -0.94
C PHE A 69 -7.30 -20.05 -1.41
N GLY A 70 -7.00 -19.72 -2.66
CA GLY A 70 -7.36 -18.41 -3.23
C GLY A 70 -6.56 -17.25 -2.69
N CYS A 71 -5.35 -17.49 -2.18
CA CYS A 71 -4.48 -16.48 -1.60
C CYS A 71 -3.29 -16.18 -2.51
N GLY A 72 -2.58 -15.14 -2.20
CA GLY A 72 -1.34 -14.77 -2.87
C GLY A 72 -0.63 -13.64 -2.15
N THR A 73 0.61 -13.40 -2.54
CA THR A 73 1.45 -12.35 -1.95
C THR A 73 1.73 -11.31 -3.01
N ILE A 74 1.53 -10.04 -2.66
CA ILE A 74 1.85 -8.92 -3.54
C ILE A 74 3.13 -8.28 -3.03
N ILE A 75 4.13 -8.15 -3.90
CA ILE A 75 5.39 -7.49 -3.59
C ILE A 75 5.39 -6.12 -4.25
N LEU A 76 5.55 -5.08 -3.44
CA LEU A 76 5.61 -3.70 -3.90
C LEU A 76 7.05 -3.23 -3.86
N TYR A 77 7.55 -2.76 -5.01
CA TYR A 77 8.90 -2.21 -5.12
C TYR A 77 8.81 -0.70 -4.95
N CYS A 78 9.55 -0.17 -4.01
CA CYS A 78 9.45 1.21 -3.58
C CYS A 78 10.75 1.97 -3.78
N LYS A 79 10.64 3.28 -3.85
CA LYS A 79 11.76 4.20 -4.02
C LYS A 79 12.37 4.56 -2.66
N ASP A 80 12.56 3.57 -1.81
CA ASP A 80 13.08 3.76 -0.46
C ASP A 80 14.36 2.93 -0.30
N GLU A 81 15.45 3.57 0.12
CA GLU A 81 16.73 2.90 0.29
C GLU A 81 16.72 1.91 1.44
N ASP A 82 15.99 2.24 2.52
CA ASP A 82 15.92 1.39 3.70
C ASP A 82 14.98 0.20 3.52
N THR A 83 13.88 0.41 2.81
CA THR A 83 12.87 -0.62 2.61
C THR A 83 12.44 -0.65 1.14
N PRO A 84 13.31 -1.18 0.24
CA PRO A 84 12.99 -1.18 -1.20
C PRO A 84 11.85 -2.09 -1.58
N GLU A 85 11.51 -3.06 -0.75
CA GLU A 85 10.40 -3.99 -1.00
C GLU A 85 9.42 -4.00 0.17
N LYS A 86 8.13 -4.01 -0.15
CA LYS A 86 7.08 -4.21 0.83
C LYS A 86 6.23 -5.39 0.39
N HIS A 87 6.03 -6.34 1.27
CA HIS A 87 5.27 -7.56 0.99
C HIS A 87 3.91 -7.52 1.67
N ILE A 88 2.85 -7.68 0.88
CA ILE A 88 1.50 -7.93 1.40
C ILE A 88 1.31 -9.43 1.32
N VAL A 89 1.51 -10.11 2.44
CA VAL A 89 1.72 -11.56 2.47
C VAL A 89 0.41 -12.32 2.59
N SER A 90 0.19 -13.24 1.66
CA SER A 90 -0.86 -14.27 1.73
C SER A 90 -2.24 -13.70 2.04
N ILE A 91 -2.73 -12.85 1.16
CA ILE A 91 -4.06 -12.26 1.26
C ILE A 91 -5.03 -12.95 0.31
N LYS A 92 -6.30 -12.83 0.58
CA LYS A 92 -7.36 -13.34 -0.30
C LYS A 92 -7.51 -12.43 -1.53
N CYS A 93 -7.94 -13.02 -2.64
CA CYS A 93 -8.22 -12.31 -3.89
C CYS A 93 -7.09 -11.37 -4.30
N PRO A 94 -5.85 -11.86 -4.40
CA PRO A 94 -4.70 -10.98 -4.60
C PRO A 94 -4.76 -10.21 -5.93
N ARG A 95 -5.38 -10.77 -6.97
CA ARG A 95 -5.48 -10.08 -8.25
C ARG A 95 -6.36 -8.84 -8.15
N GLU A 96 -7.48 -8.94 -7.47
CA GLU A 96 -8.38 -7.82 -7.28
C GLU A 96 -7.72 -6.72 -6.44
N VAL A 97 -7.00 -7.12 -5.40
CA VAL A 97 -6.26 -6.18 -4.55
C VAL A 97 -5.12 -5.53 -5.34
N SER A 98 -4.42 -6.30 -6.16
CA SER A 98 -3.36 -5.79 -7.02
C SER A 98 -3.89 -4.72 -7.98
N ASP A 99 -5.05 -4.97 -8.59
CA ASP A 99 -5.67 -4.02 -9.50
C ASP A 99 -6.12 -2.76 -8.76
N LEU A 100 -6.66 -2.92 -7.56
CA LEU A 100 -7.03 -1.79 -6.71
C LEU A 100 -5.81 -0.93 -6.36
N ILE A 101 -4.71 -1.57 -5.98
CA ILE A 101 -3.45 -0.87 -5.69
C ILE A 101 -2.97 -0.10 -6.91
N SER A 102 -3.00 -0.71 -8.10
CA SER A 102 -2.59 -0.04 -9.34
C SER A 102 -3.40 1.23 -9.58
N SER A 103 -4.70 1.14 -9.40
CA SER A 103 -5.60 2.29 -9.58
C SER A 103 -5.27 3.41 -8.60
N LEU A 104 -5.10 3.08 -7.33
CA LEU A 104 -4.82 4.07 -6.29
C LEU A 104 -3.42 4.68 -6.45
N VAL A 105 -2.43 3.87 -6.81
CA VAL A 105 -1.07 4.37 -7.08
C VAL A 105 -1.10 5.37 -8.23
N SER A 106 -1.81 5.03 -9.29
CA SER A 106 -1.95 5.92 -10.44
C SER A 106 -2.58 7.25 -10.05
N GLN A 107 -3.64 7.21 -9.26
CA GLN A 107 -4.30 8.42 -8.78
C GLN A 107 -3.36 9.28 -7.93
N GLN A 108 -2.61 8.67 -7.04
CA GLN A 108 -1.69 9.41 -6.17
C GLN A 108 -0.54 10.01 -6.96
N LYS A 109 0.01 9.28 -7.92
CA LYS A 109 1.07 9.79 -8.80
C LYS A 109 0.58 10.99 -9.61
N ASP A 110 -0.64 10.94 -10.11
CA ASP A 110 -1.23 12.06 -10.84
C ASP A 110 -1.40 13.28 -9.93
N ARG A 111 -1.87 13.10 -8.72
CA ARG A 111 -2.01 14.19 -7.74
C ARG A 111 -0.67 14.85 -7.44
N TYR A 112 0.36 14.05 -7.21
CA TYR A 112 1.70 14.56 -6.91
C TYR A 112 2.34 15.22 -8.13
N ALA A 113 2.10 14.71 -9.33
CA ALA A 113 2.59 15.32 -10.56
C ALA A 113 1.94 16.68 -10.80
N ILE A 114 0.64 16.80 -10.59
CA ILE A 114 -0.09 18.07 -10.73
C ILE A 114 0.42 19.08 -9.72
N ARG A 115 0.57 18.67 -8.44
CA ARG A 115 1.09 19.54 -7.40
C ARG A 115 2.50 20.00 -7.71
N GLY A 116 3.36 19.11 -8.19
CA GLY A 116 4.73 19.44 -8.58
C GLY A 116 4.77 20.44 -9.72
N ARG A 117 3.90 20.29 -10.72
CA ARG A 117 3.80 21.22 -11.85
C ARG A 117 3.32 22.59 -11.39
N ASP A 118 2.36 22.64 -10.48
CA ASP A 118 1.86 23.90 -9.94
C ASP A 118 2.95 24.63 -9.17
N MET A 119 3.70 23.93 -8.35
CA MET A 119 4.82 24.51 -7.59
C MET A 119 5.92 24.99 -8.52
N LEU A 120 6.24 24.24 -9.55
CA LEU A 120 7.26 24.61 -10.53
C LEU A 120 6.81 25.83 -11.33
N GLY A 121 5.55 25.88 -11.73
CA GLY A 121 4.99 27.02 -12.44
C GLY A 121 5.08 28.29 -11.62
N ALA A 122 4.74 28.22 -10.33
CA ALA A 122 4.86 29.37 -9.43
C ALA A 122 6.31 29.85 -9.28
N ALA A 123 7.26 28.92 -9.19
CA ALA A 123 8.67 29.25 -9.10
C ALA A 123 9.19 29.93 -10.37
N LEU A 124 8.75 29.46 -11.52
CA LEU A 124 9.13 30.04 -12.81
C LEU A 124 8.53 31.43 -12.98
N ASP A 125 7.31 31.65 -12.55
CA ASP A 125 6.67 32.97 -12.58
C ASP A 125 7.41 33.94 -11.69
N ASP A 126 7.85 33.54 -10.50
CA ASP A 126 8.63 34.35 -9.59
C ASP A 126 9.97 34.75 -10.23
N ASP A 127 10.64 33.82 -10.91
CA ASP A 127 11.89 34.09 -11.62
C ASP A 127 11.69 35.10 -12.75
N ASP A 128 10.60 34.98 -13.49
CA ASP A 128 10.26 35.92 -14.55
C ASP A 128 10.02 37.35 -14.00
N HIS A 129 9.35 37.43 -12.85
CA HIS A 129 9.09 38.72 -12.20
C HIS A 129 10.34 39.36 -11.63
N SER A 130 11.34 38.58 -11.27
CA SER A 130 12.60 39.10 -10.70
C SER A 130 13.56 39.60 -11.75
N ARG A 131 13.24 39.45 -13.00
CA ARG A 131 14.02 39.97 -14.13
C ARG A 131 13.48 41.33 -14.60
#